data_39fbe100d6e37cf571b54717ae017e44
#
_entry.id   39fbe100d6e37cf571b54717ae017e44
#
_cell.length_a   1.000
_cell.length_b   1.000
_cell.length_c   1.000
_cell.angle_alpha   90.00
_cell.angle_beta   90.00
_cell.angle_gamma   90.00
#
_symmetry.space_group_name_H-M   'P 1'
#
loop_
_entity.id
_entity.type
_entity.pdbx_description
1 polymer ?
#
loop_
_entity_poly.entity_id
_entity_poly.type
_entity_poly.pdbx_seq_one_letter_code
_entity_poly.pdbx_strand_id
1 'polypeptide(L)'
;VIQGFGNVGSNLAEHLYNRDNAKIIAVGESNGYLYNKNGINIDNLKKFYKKNKNINNKNLGKFYNKPEKLLELECDILIPAALENAITLKNVKKIKTKMIIEAANGPVSFEADEELNRRGIIVLPDIYVNAGGVVVSYFEWVKNISHIRFGRVEKRFQEHKILDLINLIDQKTKVKTNPELISKIIHGANEEDLAYSGSEDSMRNAFNEILQVKKKIKKSFR
;
A
#
# COMPACT_ATOMS: atom_id res chain seq x y z
N VAL A 1 -11.47 6.42 -2.74
CA VAL A 1 -11.20 6.95 -4.10
C VAL A 1 -9.70 6.99 -4.31
N ILE A 2 -9.22 6.50 -5.45
CA ILE A 2 -7.79 6.45 -5.78
C ILE A 2 -7.56 7.18 -7.10
N GLN A 3 -6.68 8.17 -7.11
CA GLN A 3 -6.21 8.86 -8.32
C GLN A 3 -4.89 8.24 -8.78
N GLY A 4 -4.90 7.70 -9.99
CA GLY A 4 -3.78 6.95 -10.56
C GLY A 4 -3.95 5.44 -10.39
N PHE A 5 -3.74 4.68 -11.48
CA PHE A 5 -3.79 3.21 -11.46
C PHE A 5 -2.51 2.59 -12.06
N GLY A 6 -1.42 3.35 -11.99
CA GLY A 6 -0.06 2.90 -12.27
C GLY A 6 0.46 1.92 -11.22
N ASN A 7 1.79 1.80 -11.10
CA ASN A 7 2.41 0.86 -10.16
C ASN A 7 1.96 1.08 -8.71
N VAL A 8 1.99 2.32 -8.23
CA VAL A 8 1.60 2.63 -6.84
C VAL A 8 0.10 2.42 -6.65
N GLY A 9 -0.74 3.11 -7.42
CA GLY A 9 -2.18 3.08 -7.22
C GLY A 9 -2.82 1.71 -7.43
N SER A 10 -2.36 0.91 -8.42
CA SER A 10 -2.93 -0.42 -8.67
C SER A 10 -2.58 -1.44 -7.58
N ASN A 11 -1.34 -1.41 -7.06
CA ASN A 11 -0.93 -2.29 -5.97
C ASN A 11 -1.59 -1.87 -4.65
N LEU A 12 -1.65 -0.55 -4.38
CA LEU A 12 -2.36 -0.03 -3.22
C LEU A 12 -3.85 -0.42 -3.24
N ALA A 13 -4.51 -0.27 -4.40
CA ALA A 13 -5.90 -0.69 -4.56
C ALA A 13 -6.10 -2.18 -4.28
N GLU A 14 -5.20 -3.04 -4.77
CA GLU A 14 -5.25 -4.49 -4.53
C GLU A 14 -5.09 -4.82 -3.04
N HIS A 15 -4.14 -4.19 -2.35
CA HIS A 15 -3.94 -4.43 -0.91
C HIS A 15 -5.14 -3.97 -0.09
N LEU A 16 -5.63 -2.76 -0.31
CA LEU A 16 -6.82 -2.25 0.37
C LEU A 16 -8.06 -3.11 0.13
N TYR A 17 -8.23 -3.59 -1.10
CA TYR A 17 -9.37 -4.43 -1.47
C TYR A 17 -9.29 -5.83 -0.85
N ASN A 18 -8.13 -6.51 -0.97
CA ASN A 18 -8.00 -7.91 -0.57
C ASN A 18 -7.67 -8.10 0.91
N ARG A 19 -6.93 -7.18 1.54
CA ARG A 19 -6.51 -7.31 2.95
C ARG A 19 -7.43 -6.57 3.91
N ASP A 20 -7.85 -5.36 3.53
CA ASP A 20 -8.60 -4.48 4.42
C ASP A 20 -10.10 -4.45 4.11
N ASN A 21 -10.55 -5.23 3.09
CA ASN A 21 -11.93 -5.22 2.60
C ASN A 21 -12.45 -3.80 2.29
N ALA A 22 -11.56 -2.92 1.86
CA ALA A 22 -11.91 -1.54 1.58
C ALA A 22 -12.78 -1.45 0.31
N LYS A 23 -13.86 -0.69 0.40
CA LYS A 23 -14.74 -0.45 -0.72
C LYS A 23 -14.19 0.66 -1.61
N ILE A 24 -13.57 0.30 -2.73
CA ILE A 24 -13.02 1.26 -3.69
C ILE A 24 -14.10 1.66 -4.68
N ILE A 25 -14.64 2.87 -4.54
CA ILE A 25 -15.76 3.34 -5.35
C ILE A 25 -15.34 4.04 -6.64
N ALA A 26 -14.10 4.54 -6.72
CA ALA A 26 -13.58 5.14 -7.94
C ALA A 26 -12.08 4.99 -8.06
N VAL A 27 -11.65 4.82 -9.32
CA VAL A 27 -10.24 4.77 -9.72
C VAL A 27 -10.05 5.68 -10.93
N GLY A 28 -9.03 6.55 -10.91
CA GLY A 28 -8.75 7.51 -11.98
C GLY A 28 -7.45 7.28 -12.71
N GLU A 29 -7.43 7.69 -13.95
CA GLU A 29 -6.29 7.79 -14.83
C GLU A 29 -6.31 9.13 -15.57
N SER A 30 -5.27 9.42 -16.35
CA SER A 30 -5.13 10.70 -17.07
C SER A 30 -6.28 11.00 -18.03
N ASN A 31 -6.94 9.99 -18.57
CA ASN A 31 -8.02 10.10 -19.54
C ASN A 31 -9.43 10.04 -18.93
N GLY A 32 -9.56 9.87 -17.61
CA GLY A 32 -10.84 9.79 -16.94
C GLY A 32 -10.84 8.91 -15.69
N TYR A 33 -12.01 8.56 -15.22
CA TYR A 33 -12.13 7.68 -14.05
C TYR A 33 -13.28 6.69 -14.19
N LEU A 34 -13.11 5.54 -13.60
CA LEU A 34 -14.13 4.51 -13.42
C LEU A 34 -14.80 4.70 -12.06
N TYR A 35 -16.12 4.72 -12.03
CA TYR A 35 -16.91 4.90 -10.81
C TYR A 35 -17.95 3.78 -10.66
N ASN A 36 -18.03 3.24 -9.46
CA ASN A 36 -19.06 2.30 -9.06
C ASN A 36 -19.42 2.49 -7.57
N LYS A 37 -20.59 3.01 -7.28
CA LYS A 37 -21.06 3.26 -5.91
C LYS A 37 -21.04 2.00 -5.02
N ASN A 38 -21.22 0.82 -5.62
CA ASN A 38 -21.22 -0.45 -4.91
C ASN A 38 -19.82 -1.03 -4.68
N GLY A 39 -18.78 -0.37 -5.21
CA GLY A 39 -17.41 -0.83 -5.20
C GLY A 39 -17.00 -1.47 -6.52
N ILE A 40 -15.73 -1.28 -6.87
CA ILE A 40 -15.09 -1.83 -8.07
C ILE A 40 -14.39 -3.12 -7.66
N ASN A 41 -14.59 -4.21 -8.43
CA ASN A 41 -13.79 -5.42 -8.27
C ASN A 41 -12.38 -5.14 -8.81
N ILE A 42 -11.43 -4.98 -7.89
CA ILE A 42 -10.06 -4.54 -8.21
C ILE A 42 -9.26 -5.64 -8.91
N ASP A 43 -9.47 -6.90 -8.57
CA ASP A 43 -8.77 -8.02 -9.22
C ASP A 43 -9.12 -8.08 -10.72
N ASN A 44 -10.41 -7.95 -11.04
CA ASN A 44 -10.87 -7.90 -12.41
C ASN A 44 -10.40 -6.64 -13.14
N LEU A 45 -10.40 -5.48 -12.45
CA LEU A 45 -9.89 -4.24 -13.02
C LEU A 45 -8.38 -4.34 -13.31
N LYS A 46 -7.59 -4.92 -12.40
CA LYS A 46 -6.15 -5.10 -12.57
C LYS A 46 -5.83 -6.05 -13.74
N LYS A 47 -6.57 -7.16 -13.88
CA LYS A 47 -6.46 -8.06 -15.04
C LYS A 47 -6.79 -7.34 -16.34
N PHE A 48 -7.87 -6.56 -16.35
CA PHE A 48 -8.28 -5.78 -17.52
C PHE A 48 -7.23 -4.72 -17.88
N TYR A 49 -6.72 -3.98 -16.89
CA TYR A 49 -5.70 -2.95 -17.08
C TYR A 49 -4.38 -3.50 -17.60
N LYS A 50 -3.93 -4.66 -17.10
CA LYS A 50 -2.72 -5.33 -17.63
C LYS A 50 -2.83 -5.61 -19.13
N LYS A 51 -4.03 -6.02 -19.61
CA LYS A 51 -4.28 -6.36 -21.01
C LYS A 51 -4.50 -5.13 -21.90
N ASN A 52 -5.28 -4.16 -21.43
CA ASN A 52 -5.80 -3.07 -22.25
C ASN A 52 -5.10 -1.72 -22.01
N LYS A 53 -4.28 -1.60 -20.96
CA LYS A 53 -3.61 -0.38 -20.55
C LYS A 53 -4.55 0.82 -20.33
N ASN A 54 -5.79 0.55 -19.95
CA ASN A 54 -6.79 1.55 -19.58
C ASN A 54 -7.77 0.97 -18.56
N ILE A 55 -8.54 1.85 -17.90
CA ILE A 55 -9.50 1.47 -16.86
C ILE A 55 -10.96 1.52 -17.35
N ASN A 56 -11.22 1.81 -18.62
CA ASN A 56 -12.58 1.94 -19.16
C ASN A 56 -13.22 0.55 -19.36
N ASN A 57 -13.78 -0.01 -18.30
CA ASN A 57 -14.48 -1.28 -18.32
C ASN A 57 -15.92 -1.11 -17.81
N LYS A 58 -16.88 -1.11 -18.75
CA LYS A 58 -18.30 -0.91 -18.47
C LYS A 58 -18.92 -1.97 -17.55
N ASN A 59 -18.34 -3.17 -17.48
CA ASN A 59 -18.81 -4.24 -16.60
C ASN A 59 -18.43 -4.01 -15.12
N LEU A 60 -17.42 -3.18 -14.86
CA LEU A 60 -16.92 -2.89 -13.51
C LEU A 60 -17.42 -1.57 -12.95
N GLY A 61 -17.93 -0.68 -13.82
CA GLY A 61 -18.44 0.62 -13.41
C GLY A 61 -18.73 1.55 -14.58
N LYS A 62 -19.15 2.75 -14.27
CA LYS A 62 -19.39 3.82 -15.26
C LYS A 62 -18.11 4.63 -15.44
N PHE A 63 -17.65 4.75 -16.67
CA PHE A 63 -16.48 5.56 -17.02
C PHE A 63 -16.89 7.01 -17.32
N TYR A 64 -16.07 7.95 -16.82
CA TYR A 64 -16.22 9.38 -17.04
C TYR A 64 -14.91 9.95 -17.56
N ASN A 65 -14.97 10.73 -18.63
CA ASN A 65 -13.80 11.30 -19.34
C ASN A 65 -13.35 12.67 -18.78
N LYS A 66 -13.63 12.97 -17.52
CA LYS A 66 -13.23 14.20 -16.82
C LYS A 66 -12.44 13.84 -15.57
N PRO A 67 -11.13 13.55 -15.71
CA PRO A 67 -10.31 13.03 -14.62
C PRO A 67 -10.26 13.94 -13.39
N GLU A 68 -10.33 15.26 -13.57
CA GLU A 68 -10.36 16.25 -12.50
C GLU A 68 -11.55 16.10 -11.56
N LYS A 69 -12.66 15.56 -12.05
CA LYS A 69 -13.88 15.34 -11.25
C LYS A 69 -13.77 14.16 -10.28
N LEU A 70 -12.79 13.30 -10.45
CA LEU A 70 -12.53 12.22 -9.50
C LEU A 70 -12.29 12.75 -8.08
N LEU A 71 -11.51 13.81 -7.96
CA LEU A 71 -11.14 14.41 -6.68
C LEU A 71 -12.32 15.06 -5.95
N GLU A 72 -13.39 15.40 -6.69
CA GLU A 72 -14.59 16.04 -6.15
C GLU A 72 -15.65 15.01 -5.68
N LEU A 73 -15.38 13.71 -5.86
CA LEU A 73 -16.28 12.65 -5.41
C LEU A 73 -16.36 12.60 -3.88
N GLU A 74 -17.55 12.38 -3.37
CA GLU A 74 -17.76 12.15 -1.95
C GLU A 74 -17.25 10.76 -1.55
N CYS A 75 -16.34 10.73 -0.56
CA CYS A 75 -15.74 9.49 -0.07
C CYS A 75 -15.18 9.67 1.35
N ASP A 76 -14.91 8.58 2.04
CA ASP A 76 -14.23 8.64 3.34
C ASP A 76 -12.74 8.95 3.19
N ILE A 77 -12.08 8.30 2.21
CA ILE A 77 -10.64 8.41 1.98
C ILE A 77 -10.37 8.72 0.51
N LEU A 78 -9.59 9.77 0.27
CA LEU A 78 -9.08 10.15 -1.04
C LEU A 78 -7.57 9.89 -1.09
N ILE A 79 -7.11 9.15 -2.10
CA ILE A 79 -5.70 8.77 -2.24
C ILE A 79 -5.17 9.28 -3.58
N PRO A 80 -4.51 10.44 -3.62
CA PRO A 80 -3.75 10.88 -4.79
C PRO A 80 -2.47 10.05 -4.91
N ALA A 81 -2.37 9.26 -5.99
CA ALA A 81 -1.26 8.35 -6.28
C ALA A 81 -0.73 8.53 -7.71
N ALA A 82 -0.87 9.73 -8.29
CA ALA A 82 -0.46 10.02 -9.67
C ALA A 82 0.58 11.14 -9.74
N LEU A 83 0.16 12.38 -9.59
CA LEU A 83 0.97 13.56 -9.87
C LEU A 83 1.05 14.50 -8.67
N GLU A 84 2.13 15.28 -8.63
CA GLU A 84 2.25 16.44 -7.74
C GLU A 84 1.17 17.49 -8.03
N ASN A 85 0.86 18.34 -7.06
CA ASN A 85 -0.09 19.44 -7.19
C ASN A 85 -1.47 19.05 -7.75
N ALA A 86 -1.93 17.84 -7.45
CA ALA A 86 -3.27 17.37 -7.83
C ALA A 86 -4.38 18.14 -7.08
N ILE A 87 -4.11 18.53 -5.83
CA ILE A 87 -5.00 19.29 -4.97
C ILE A 87 -4.36 20.65 -4.67
N THR A 88 -5.01 21.71 -5.14
CA THR A 88 -4.53 23.09 -5.01
C THR A 88 -5.70 24.02 -4.61
N LEU A 89 -5.45 25.30 -4.43
CA LEU A 89 -6.53 26.29 -4.18
C LEU A 89 -7.63 26.29 -5.23
N LYS A 90 -7.35 25.79 -6.45
CA LYS A 90 -8.34 25.75 -7.55
C LYS A 90 -9.46 24.74 -7.30
N ASN A 91 -9.16 23.64 -6.58
CA ASN A 91 -10.11 22.53 -6.39
C ASN A 91 -10.33 22.12 -4.92
N VAL A 92 -9.49 22.56 -3.99
CA VAL A 92 -9.55 22.19 -2.57
C VAL A 92 -10.95 22.38 -1.95
N LYS A 93 -11.64 23.46 -2.29
CA LYS A 93 -12.99 23.75 -1.78
C LYS A 93 -14.06 22.74 -2.24
N LYS A 94 -13.78 21.98 -3.32
CA LYS A 94 -14.68 20.98 -3.87
C LYS A 94 -14.39 19.57 -3.34
N ILE A 95 -13.30 19.37 -2.62
CA ILE A 95 -12.95 18.11 -2.02
C ILE A 95 -13.96 17.73 -0.93
N LYS A 96 -14.49 16.51 -0.99
CA LYS A 96 -15.53 15.98 -0.10
C LYS A 96 -15.08 14.67 0.52
N THR A 97 -14.05 14.73 1.34
CA THR A 97 -13.50 13.56 2.03
C THR A 97 -13.26 13.86 3.51
N LYS A 98 -13.10 12.82 4.31
CA LYS A 98 -12.69 12.94 5.72
C LYS A 98 -11.18 12.90 5.87
N MET A 99 -10.50 12.17 4.95
CA MET A 99 -9.07 11.96 5.02
C MET A 99 -8.45 11.93 3.61
N ILE A 100 -7.26 12.48 3.48
CA ILE A 100 -6.40 12.37 2.31
C ILE A 100 -5.15 11.60 2.70
N ILE A 101 -4.73 10.64 1.86
CA ILE A 101 -3.51 9.86 2.03
C ILE A 101 -2.63 10.12 0.81
N GLU A 102 -1.53 10.83 1.00
CA GLU A 102 -0.63 11.27 -0.08
C GLU A 102 0.29 10.13 -0.52
N ALA A 103 -0.16 9.33 -1.49
CA ALA A 103 0.65 8.24 -2.05
C ALA A 103 1.55 8.68 -3.23
N ALA A 104 1.33 9.85 -3.80
CA ALA A 104 2.25 10.53 -4.71
C ALA A 104 3.15 11.49 -3.93
N ASN A 105 4.20 12.02 -4.58
CA ASN A 105 5.03 13.07 -4.01
C ASN A 105 4.35 14.43 -4.19
N GLY A 106 4.18 15.18 -3.10
CA GLY A 106 3.62 16.54 -3.08
C GLY A 106 2.28 16.71 -3.81
N PRO A 107 1.29 15.81 -3.63
CA PRO A 107 0.03 15.92 -4.37
C PRO A 107 -0.88 17.04 -3.88
N VAL A 108 -0.67 17.52 -2.65
CA VAL A 108 -1.41 18.63 -2.05
C VAL A 108 -0.46 19.83 -1.95
N SER A 109 -0.86 20.99 -2.50
CA SER A 109 -0.07 22.19 -2.33
C SER A 109 -0.17 22.72 -0.89
N PHE A 110 0.85 23.47 -0.43
CA PHE A 110 0.91 24.02 0.93
C PHE A 110 -0.37 24.81 1.30
N GLU A 111 -0.79 25.70 0.42
CA GLU A 111 -1.98 26.53 0.67
C GLU A 111 -3.29 25.70 0.66
N ALA A 112 -3.30 24.61 -0.10
CA ALA A 112 -4.42 23.67 -0.07
C ALA A 112 -4.45 22.87 1.23
N ASP A 113 -3.29 22.47 1.77
CA ASP A 113 -3.19 21.77 3.04
C ASP A 113 -3.73 22.64 4.21
N GLU A 114 -3.36 23.92 4.23
CA GLU A 114 -3.92 24.85 5.23
C GLU A 114 -5.46 24.93 5.16
N GLU A 115 -6.02 24.99 3.94
CA GLU A 115 -7.47 25.01 3.75
C GLU A 115 -8.13 23.70 4.17
N LEU A 116 -7.52 22.55 3.86
CA LEU A 116 -8.00 21.23 4.27
C LEU A 116 -7.99 21.09 5.80
N ASN A 117 -6.90 21.51 6.43
CA ASN A 117 -6.76 21.49 7.88
C ASN A 117 -7.81 22.39 8.57
N ARG A 118 -8.06 23.59 8.05
CA ARG A 118 -9.12 24.49 8.54
C ARG A 118 -10.51 23.85 8.43
N ARG A 119 -10.74 23.03 7.44
CA ARG A 119 -11.98 22.27 7.24
C ARG A 119 -12.06 20.99 8.05
N GLY A 120 -11.03 20.66 8.83
CA GLY A 120 -10.96 19.45 9.65
C GLY A 120 -10.70 18.17 8.85
N ILE A 121 -10.23 18.27 7.60
CA ILE A 121 -9.84 17.14 6.78
C ILE A 121 -8.43 16.70 7.19
N ILE A 122 -8.27 15.43 7.52
CA ILE A 122 -6.97 14.88 7.93
C ILE A 122 -6.14 14.61 6.66
N VAL A 123 -4.91 15.13 6.62
CA VAL A 123 -3.94 14.80 5.57
C VAL A 123 -2.84 13.96 6.18
N LEU A 124 -2.62 12.75 5.66
CA LEU A 124 -1.44 11.95 5.93
C LEU A 124 -0.39 12.27 4.86
N PRO A 125 0.73 12.92 5.27
CA PRO A 125 1.68 13.47 4.31
C PRO A 125 2.49 12.39 3.60
N ASP A 126 2.94 12.70 2.39
CA ASP A 126 3.72 11.85 1.51
C ASP A 126 5.01 11.36 2.16
N ILE A 127 5.73 12.24 2.86
CA ILE A 127 6.96 11.89 3.59
C ILE A 127 6.76 10.70 4.56
N TYR A 128 5.55 10.49 5.03
CA TYR A 128 5.22 9.33 5.85
C TYR A 128 4.70 8.18 4.99
N VAL A 129 3.73 8.44 4.12
CA VAL A 129 2.98 7.40 3.39
C VAL A 129 3.85 6.69 2.35
N ASN A 130 4.69 7.40 1.60
CA ASN A 130 5.50 6.80 0.54
C ASN A 130 6.91 6.36 0.99
N ALA A 131 7.28 6.61 2.23
CA ALA A 131 8.59 6.23 2.79
C ALA A 131 8.84 4.71 2.73
N GLY A 132 7.81 3.88 2.75
CA GLY A 132 7.94 2.41 2.70
C GLY A 132 8.72 1.92 1.48
N GLY A 133 8.55 2.55 0.30
CA GLY A 133 9.30 2.21 -0.90
C GLY A 133 10.81 2.45 -0.76
N VAL A 134 11.19 3.54 -0.08
CA VAL A 134 12.60 3.85 0.21
C VAL A 134 13.19 2.86 1.21
N VAL A 135 12.42 2.49 2.24
CA VAL A 135 12.84 1.50 3.24
C VAL A 135 13.10 0.15 2.59
N VAL A 136 12.22 -0.33 1.71
CA VAL A 136 12.42 -1.57 0.95
C VAL A 136 13.67 -1.49 0.08
N SER A 137 13.87 -0.39 -0.66
CA SER A 137 15.07 -0.18 -1.48
C SER A 137 16.35 -0.17 -0.66
N TYR A 138 16.31 0.37 0.55
CA TYR A 138 17.44 0.33 1.49
C TYR A 138 17.79 -1.10 1.89
N PHE A 139 16.80 -1.93 2.23
CA PHE A 139 17.05 -3.35 2.55
C PHE A 139 17.60 -4.12 1.37
N GLU A 140 17.09 -3.90 0.16
CA GLU A 140 17.64 -4.49 -1.06
C GLU A 140 19.10 -4.07 -1.29
N TRP A 141 19.40 -2.81 -1.09
CA TRP A 141 20.77 -2.28 -1.22
C TRP A 141 21.72 -2.90 -0.18
N VAL A 142 21.35 -2.94 1.10
CA VAL A 142 22.12 -3.59 2.17
C VAL A 142 22.38 -5.05 1.84
N LYS A 143 21.38 -5.77 1.34
CA LYS A 143 21.53 -7.15 0.90
C LYS A 143 22.53 -7.29 -0.24
N ASN A 144 22.49 -6.39 -1.23
CA ASN A 144 23.39 -6.42 -2.38
C ASN A 144 24.85 -6.13 -1.98
N ILE A 145 25.07 -5.23 -1.01
CA ILE A 145 26.42 -4.93 -0.51
C ILE A 145 26.93 -6.03 0.41
N SER A 146 26.06 -6.58 1.25
CA SER A 146 26.48 -7.52 2.29
C SER A 146 26.90 -8.88 1.74
N HIS A 147 27.09 -9.12 0.46
CA HIS A 147 27.58 -10.36 -0.20
C HIS A 147 27.91 -11.55 0.75
N ILE A 148 27.16 -11.68 1.85
CA ILE A 148 27.47 -12.58 2.95
C ILE A 148 27.08 -13.99 2.54
N ARG A 149 28.04 -14.69 1.94
CA ARG A 149 27.97 -16.14 1.68
C ARG A 149 27.74 -16.96 2.95
N PHE A 150 28.13 -16.44 4.12
CA PHE A 150 27.98 -17.12 5.41
C PHE A 150 26.52 -17.41 5.76
N GLY A 151 25.59 -16.48 5.55
CA GLY A 151 24.17 -16.71 5.82
C GLY A 151 23.53 -17.84 5.01
N ARG A 152 24.05 -18.15 3.81
CA ARG A 152 23.56 -19.28 3.00
C ARG A 152 23.96 -20.64 3.58
N VAL A 153 25.14 -20.74 4.20
CA VAL A 153 25.59 -22.00 4.82
C VAL A 153 24.76 -22.28 6.07
N GLU A 154 24.57 -21.27 6.91
CA GLU A 154 23.74 -21.39 8.11
C GLU A 154 22.27 -21.68 7.76
N LYS A 155 21.71 -21.02 6.76
CA LYS A 155 20.35 -21.27 6.27
C LYS A 155 20.19 -22.71 5.79
N ARG A 156 21.12 -23.24 4.98
CA ARG A 156 21.11 -24.65 4.54
C ARG A 156 21.17 -25.61 5.69
N PHE A 157 21.97 -25.32 6.71
CA PHE A 157 22.07 -26.17 7.89
C PHE A 157 20.77 -26.19 8.70
N GLN A 158 20.08 -25.06 8.82
CA GLN A 158 18.76 -24.97 9.44
C GLN A 158 17.69 -25.68 8.60
N GLU A 159 17.72 -25.52 7.28
CA GLU A 159 16.83 -26.23 6.35
C GLU A 159 16.97 -27.76 6.49
N HIS A 160 18.19 -28.28 6.57
CA HIS A 160 18.43 -29.71 6.80
C HIS A 160 17.90 -30.19 8.16
N LYS A 161 18.12 -29.44 9.24
CA LYS A 161 17.58 -29.78 10.56
C LYS A 161 16.05 -29.85 10.57
N ILE A 162 15.38 -28.93 9.88
CA ILE A 162 13.91 -28.92 9.78
C ILE A 162 13.44 -30.13 8.98
N LEU A 163 14.09 -30.46 7.87
CA LEU A 163 13.79 -31.64 7.08
C LEU A 163 13.91 -32.92 7.89
N ASP A 164 14.99 -33.08 8.66
CA ASP A 164 15.21 -34.23 9.52
C ASP A 164 14.12 -34.33 10.60
N LEU A 165 13.69 -33.21 11.16
CA LEU A 165 12.60 -33.16 12.13
C LEU A 165 11.25 -33.60 11.50
N ILE A 166 10.95 -33.09 10.30
CA ILE A 166 9.73 -33.47 9.57
C ILE A 166 9.74 -34.96 9.23
N ASN A 167 10.88 -35.47 8.74
CA ASN A 167 11.03 -36.89 8.45
C ASN A 167 10.84 -37.78 9.71
N LEU A 168 11.32 -37.33 10.85
CA LEU A 168 11.14 -38.05 12.11
C LEU A 168 9.67 -38.04 12.57
N ILE A 169 8.97 -36.93 12.37
CA ILE A 169 7.53 -36.83 12.64
C ILE A 169 6.76 -37.75 11.71
N ASP A 170 7.02 -37.72 10.40
CA ASP A 170 6.37 -38.55 9.40
C ASP A 170 6.56 -40.04 9.70
N GLN A 171 7.77 -40.44 10.11
CA GLN A 171 8.04 -41.83 10.53
C GLN A 171 7.27 -42.24 11.78
N LYS A 172 7.14 -41.36 12.78
CA LYS A 172 6.44 -41.65 14.03
C LYS A 172 4.93 -41.64 13.88
N THR A 173 4.39 -40.71 13.09
CA THR A 173 2.94 -40.59 12.87
C THR A 173 2.43 -41.47 11.76
N LYS A 174 3.30 -42.04 10.90
CA LYS A 174 2.97 -42.74 9.66
C LYS A 174 2.10 -41.94 8.67
N VAL A 175 2.13 -40.61 8.82
CA VAL A 175 1.42 -39.66 7.93
C VAL A 175 2.48 -38.84 7.22
N LYS A 176 2.44 -38.78 5.89
CA LYS A 176 3.35 -37.91 5.09
C LYS A 176 2.86 -36.47 5.12
N THR A 177 3.76 -35.58 5.51
CA THR A 177 3.52 -34.14 5.49
C THR A 177 3.37 -33.64 4.04
N ASN A 178 2.41 -32.76 3.79
CA ASN A 178 2.18 -32.17 2.47
C ASN A 178 3.44 -31.44 1.97
N PRO A 179 3.93 -31.69 0.73
CA PRO A 179 5.10 -31.03 0.16
C PRO A 179 5.03 -29.49 0.15
N GLU A 180 3.86 -28.90 -0.05
CA GLU A 180 3.68 -27.44 0.02
C GLU A 180 3.90 -26.90 1.43
N LEU A 181 3.43 -27.65 2.44
CA LEU A 181 3.65 -27.30 3.84
C LEU A 181 5.13 -27.44 4.22
N ILE A 182 5.80 -28.50 3.75
CA ILE A 182 7.25 -28.70 3.91
C ILE A 182 8.01 -27.51 3.32
N SER A 183 7.70 -27.13 2.07
CA SER A 183 8.32 -25.99 1.39
C SER A 183 8.14 -24.68 2.18
N LYS A 184 6.93 -24.44 2.69
CA LYS A 184 6.61 -23.25 3.47
C LYS A 184 7.34 -23.20 4.82
N ILE A 185 7.49 -24.36 5.49
CA ILE A 185 8.21 -24.44 6.78
C ILE A 185 9.71 -24.29 6.56
N ILE A 186 10.28 -24.91 5.53
CA ILE A 186 11.72 -24.91 5.26
C ILE A 186 12.21 -23.56 4.78
N HIS A 187 11.53 -22.97 3.81
CA HIS A 187 11.97 -21.70 3.24
C HIS A 187 11.63 -20.50 4.12
N GLY A 188 10.75 -20.70 5.12
CA GLY A 188 10.33 -19.65 6.04
C GLY A 188 9.68 -18.48 5.31
N ALA A 189 9.79 -17.28 5.91
CA ALA A 189 9.43 -16.05 5.23
C ALA A 189 10.35 -15.85 4.01
N ASN A 190 9.75 -15.61 2.85
CA ASN A 190 10.51 -15.26 1.67
C ASN A 190 11.11 -13.83 1.81
N GLU A 191 11.94 -13.42 0.87
CA GLU A 191 12.57 -12.09 0.92
C GLU A 191 11.55 -10.95 0.88
N GLU A 192 10.46 -11.16 0.17
CA GLU A 192 9.34 -10.22 0.09
C GLU A 192 8.63 -10.12 1.45
N ASP A 193 8.39 -11.24 2.12
CA ASP A 193 7.79 -11.27 3.46
C ASP A 193 8.67 -10.57 4.50
N LEU A 194 10.00 -10.73 4.43
CA LEU A 194 10.95 -10.08 5.32
C LEU A 194 11.02 -8.57 5.07
N ALA A 195 11.09 -8.15 3.81
CA ALA A 195 11.08 -6.74 3.43
C ALA A 195 9.77 -6.07 3.84
N TYR A 196 8.65 -6.77 3.64
CA TYR A 196 7.32 -6.29 4.04
C TYR A 196 7.22 -6.13 5.56
N SER A 197 7.61 -7.14 6.33
CA SER A 197 7.58 -7.12 7.80
C SER A 197 8.47 -6.02 8.36
N GLY A 198 9.71 -5.89 7.87
CA GLY A 198 10.63 -4.83 8.30
C GLY A 198 10.12 -3.43 7.95
N SER A 199 9.48 -3.28 6.79
CA SER A 199 8.84 -2.02 6.38
C SER A 199 7.63 -1.71 7.27
N GLU A 200 6.78 -2.68 7.56
CA GLU A 200 5.61 -2.51 8.44
C GLU A 200 6.03 -2.09 9.85
N ASP A 201 7.03 -2.76 10.43
CA ASP A 201 7.54 -2.42 11.76
C ASP A 201 8.14 -1.01 11.80
N SER A 202 8.90 -0.62 10.78
CA SER A 202 9.49 0.72 10.66
C SER A 202 8.41 1.79 10.58
N MET A 203 7.38 1.59 9.76
CA MET A 203 6.26 2.52 9.62
C MET A 203 5.42 2.60 10.88
N ARG A 204 5.17 1.50 11.58
CA ARG A 204 4.46 1.45 12.85
C ARG A 204 5.21 2.22 13.95
N ASN A 205 6.52 2.05 14.02
CA ASN A 205 7.37 2.77 14.98
C ASN A 205 7.35 4.28 14.70
N ALA A 206 7.53 4.70 13.45
CA ALA A 206 7.45 6.10 13.05
C ALA A 206 6.08 6.72 13.40
N PHE A 207 4.99 6.01 13.16
CA PHE A 207 3.64 6.47 13.53
C PHE A 207 3.49 6.66 15.04
N ASN A 208 3.99 5.72 15.83
CA ASN A 208 3.95 5.81 17.31
C ASN A 208 4.77 7.00 17.82
N GLU A 209 5.92 7.29 17.24
CA GLU A 209 6.73 8.46 17.56
C GLU A 209 5.98 9.76 17.24
N ILE A 210 5.37 9.88 16.08
CA ILE A 210 4.55 11.03 15.69
C ILE A 210 3.41 11.24 16.70
N LEU A 211 2.72 10.18 17.10
CA LEU A 211 1.65 10.26 18.11
C LEU A 211 2.16 10.73 19.48
N GLN A 212 3.35 10.29 19.89
CA GLN A 212 3.97 10.74 21.14
C GLN A 212 4.33 12.24 21.09
N VAL A 213 4.93 12.70 20.00
CA VAL A 213 5.24 14.11 19.79
C VAL A 213 3.98 14.96 19.82
N LYS A 214 2.92 14.56 19.12
CA LYS A 214 1.62 15.24 19.13
C LYS A 214 1.03 15.35 20.55
N LYS A 215 1.15 14.30 21.39
CA LYS A 215 0.71 14.30 22.78
C LYS A 215 1.53 15.28 23.63
N LYS A 216 2.85 15.37 23.41
CA LYS A 216 3.74 16.31 24.13
C LYS A 216 3.40 17.75 23.79
N ILE A 217 3.25 18.06 22.49
CA ILE A 217 2.86 19.39 22.00
C ILE A 217 1.53 19.84 22.62
N LYS A 218 0.49 18.98 22.60
CA LYS A 218 -0.81 19.30 23.22
C LYS A 218 -0.72 19.57 24.74
N LYS A 219 0.27 18.99 25.45
CA LYS A 219 0.48 19.27 26.89
C LYS A 219 1.23 20.57 27.11
N SER A 220 2.07 21.02 26.18
CA SER A 220 2.87 22.26 26.31
C SER A 220 2.04 23.52 26.04
N PHE A 221 0.88 23.41 25.40
CA PHE A 221 -0.03 24.53 25.11
C PHE A 221 -1.29 24.55 26.02
N ARG A 222 -1.30 23.77 27.10
CA ARG A 222 -2.26 23.86 28.22
C ARG A 222 -1.58 24.43 29.47
#